data_f4e16e90d3b20e6d2613ef404f634cd6
#
_entry.id   f4e16e90d3b20e6d2613ef404f634cd6
#
_cell.length_a   1.000
_cell.length_b   1.000
_cell.length_c   1.000
_cell.angle_alpha   90.00
_cell.angle_beta   90.00
_cell.angle_gamma   90.00
#
_symmetry.space_group_name_H-M   'P 1'
#
loop_
_entity.id
_entity.type
_entity.pdbx_description
1 polymer ?
#
loop_
_entity_poly.entity_id
_entity_poly.type
_entity_poly.pdbx_seq_one_letter_code
_entity_poly.pdbx_strand_id
1 'polypeptide(L)'
;DGIVPYRMEHCVSLEATNDKPVNQFWKDKLTDVLIDSVKADDGILIHLSTGEYEHLFDWKRVCKEIKVIQPLFYVRQKDGRLKMQAVWAKSCRGAMVRYILNNQLLTPEELAAFSYEGFEYAPELGEAAFPHFVR
;
A
#
# COMPACT_ATOMS: atom_id res chain seq x y z
N ASP A 1 18.30 6.31 13.20
CA ASP A 1 18.47 4.89 13.23
C ASP A 1 17.34 4.28 14.06
N GLY A 2 16.25 3.88 13.42
CA GLY A 2 15.03 3.48 14.10
C GLY A 2 14.75 1.97 14.14
N ILE A 3 15.74 1.12 13.86
CA ILE A 3 15.54 -0.33 13.85
C ILE A 3 16.00 -0.92 15.16
N VAL A 4 15.04 -1.35 15.98
CA VAL A 4 15.29 -2.10 17.21
C VAL A 4 14.80 -3.53 17.00
N PRO A 5 15.69 -4.57 17.09
CA PRO A 5 15.25 -5.95 16.98
C PRO A 5 14.40 -6.33 18.18
N TYR A 6 13.23 -6.92 17.95
CA TYR A 6 12.35 -7.44 18.99
C TYR A 6 11.74 -8.78 18.54
N ARG A 7 11.30 -9.57 19.48
CA ARG A 7 10.54 -10.80 19.17
C ARG A 7 9.09 -10.46 18.86
N MET A 8 8.52 -11.10 17.85
CA MET A 8 7.12 -10.86 17.45
C MET A 8 6.10 -11.21 18.54
N GLU A 9 6.49 -12.08 19.49
CA GLU A 9 5.66 -12.45 20.64
C GLU A 9 5.60 -11.36 21.71
N HIS A 10 6.51 -10.39 21.68
CA HIS A 10 6.50 -9.28 22.62
C HIS A 10 5.43 -8.28 22.23
N CYS A 11 4.37 -8.22 23.00
CA CYS A 11 3.40 -7.15 22.89
C CYS A 11 4.03 -5.85 23.38
N VAL A 12 4.14 -4.86 22.50
CA VAL A 12 4.49 -3.49 22.89
C VAL A 12 3.22 -2.83 23.41
N SER A 13 3.27 -2.28 24.63
CA SER A 13 2.15 -1.49 25.15
C SER A 13 1.87 -0.31 24.23
N LEU A 14 0.59 -0.15 23.85
CA LEU A 14 0.13 1.01 23.12
C LEU A 14 -0.13 2.21 24.03
N GLU A 15 0.21 2.07 25.34
CA GLU A 15 0.10 3.15 26.29
C GLU A 15 1.07 4.29 25.97
N ALA A 16 0.64 5.47 26.35
CA ALA A 16 1.20 6.75 25.97
C ALA A 16 2.66 6.94 26.37
N THR A 17 3.43 7.42 25.44
CA THR A 17 4.61 8.25 25.74
C THR A 17 4.15 9.72 25.75
N ASN A 18 4.38 10.41 26.86
CA ASN A 18 3.96 11.82 27.04
C ASN A 18 2.44 12.04 26.85
N ASP A 19 1.62 11.22 27.50
CA ASP A 19 0.14 11.27 27.45
C ASP A 19 -0.51 11.10 26.07
N LYS A 20 0.24 10.63 25.06
CA LYS A 20 -0.30 10.33 23.73
C LYS A 20 -0.11 8.84 23.39
N PRO A 21 -1.08 8.19 22.75
CA PRO A 21 -0.90 6.84 22.20
C PRO A 21 0.36 6.76 21.31
N VAL A 22 1.09 5.65 21.37
CA VAL A 22 2.36 5.46 20.64
C VAL A 22 2.21 5.75 19.14
N ASN A 23 1.13 5.29 18.53
CA ASN A 23 0.84 5.55 17.13
C ASN A 23 0.64 7.05 16.84
N GLN A 24 0.02 7.80 17.75
CA GLN A 24 -0.19 9.24 17.61
C GLN A 24 1.10 10.04 17.82
N PHE A 25 1.97 9.57 18.73
CA PHE A 25 3.30 10.16 18.92
C PHE A 25 4.16 10.08 17.67
N TRP A 26 4.13 8.95 16.96
CA TRP A 26 4.93 8.73 15.76
C TRP A 26 4.31 9.29 14.48
N LYS A 27 3.00 9.52 14.48
CA LYS A 27 2.22 9.85 13.28
C LYS A 27 2.80 11.00 12.47
N ASP A 28 3.05 12.13 13.10
CA ASP A 28 3.56 13.33 12.41
C ASP A 28 4.95 13.09 11.84
N LYS A 29 5.84 12.49 12.64
CA LYS A 29 7.22 12.18 12.21
C LYS A 29 7.25 11.19 11.04
N LEU A 30 6.45 10.13 11.12
CA LEU A 30 6.36 9.14 10.04
C LEU A 30 5.75 9.73 8.78
N THR A 31 4.76 10.62 8.92
CA THR A 31 4.14 11.32 7.80
C THR A 31 5.15 12.20 7.08
N ASP A 32 5.93 13.00 7.80
CA ASP A 32 6.98 13.85 7.22
C ASP A 32 8.04 13.02 6.48
N VAL A 33 8.55 11.96 7.11
CA VAL A 33 9.54 11.06 6.49
C VAL A 33 9.01 10.43 5.21
N LEU A 34 7.76 9.95 5.22
CA LEU A 34 7.15 9.34 4.04
C LEU A 34 7.02 10.35 2.90
N ILE A 35 6.44 11.52 3.18
CA ILE A 35 6.22 12.57 2.18
C ILE A 35 7.55 13.07 1.60
N ASP A 36 8.52 13.36 2.45
CA ASP A 36 9.83 13.84 2.01
C ASP A 36 10.57 12.81 1.16
N SER A 37 10.52 11.53 1.55
CA SER A 37 11.14 10.44 0.80
C SER A 37 10.52 10.26 -0.59
N VAL A 38 9.19 10.36 -0.68
CA VAL A 38 8.49 10.21 -1.96
C VAL A 38 8.71 11.44 -2.86
N LYS A 39 8.71 12.65 -2.29
CA LYS A 39 9.00 13.90 -3.03
C LYS A 39 10.45 13.99 -3.51
N ALA A 40 11.39 13.36 -2.80
CA ALA A 40 12.78 13.30 -3.21
C ALA A 40 13.01 12.43 -4.45
N ASP A 41 12.08 11.55 -4.76
CA ASP A 41 12.06 10.77 -6.00
C ASP A 41 11.07 11.41 -7.00
N ASP A 42 10.08 10.68 -7.47
CA ASP A 42 9.13 11.11 -8.52
C ASP A 42 7.80 11.67 -7.98
N GLY A 43 7.62 11.66 -6.67
CA GLY A 43 6.39 12.12 -6.01
C GLY A 43 5.23 11.11 -6.06
N ILE A 44 5.49 9.86 -6.44
CA ILE A 44 4.50 8.80 -6.60
C ILE A 44 4.71 7.69 -5.57
N LEU A 45 3.68 7.36 -4.82
CA LEU A 45 3.66 6.24 -3.88
C LEU A 45 2.77 5.12 -4.42
N ILE A 46 3.34 3.95 -4.65
CA ILE A 46 2.58 2.73 -4.93
C ILE A 46 2.23 2.05 -3.60
N HIS A 47 0.98 2.18 -3.19
CA HIS A 47 0.50 1.66 -1.91
C HIS A 47 0.06 0.19 -2.02
N LEU A 48 0.91 -0.71 -1.59
CA LEU A 48 0.69 -2.17 -1.63
C LEU A 48 0.55 -2.80 -0.23
N SER A 49 0.43 -2.00 0.81
CA SER A 49 0.15 -2.49 2.17
C SER A 49 -1.36 -2.60 2.43
N THR A 50 -1.74 -3.08 3.60
CA THR A 50 -3.14 -3.09 4.04
C THR A 50 -3.53 -1.72 4.59
N GLY A 51 -4.83 -1.40 4.58
CA GLY A 51 -5.35 -0.14 5.11
C GLY A 51 -5.01 0.13 6.58
N GLU A 52 -4.65 -0.90 7.34
CA GLU A 52 -4.17 -0.73 8.74
C GLU A 52 -2.93 0.16 8.83
N TYR A 53 -2.04 0.08 7.84
CA TYR A 53 -0.83 0.90 7.81
C TYR A 53 -1.11 2.39 7.54
N GLU A 54 -2.24 2.72 6.94
CA GLU A 54 -2.64 4.11 6.70
C GLU A 54 -2.84 4.86 8.03
N HIS A 55 -3.24 4.15 9.09
CA HIS A 55 -3.44 4.74 10.41
C HIS A 55 -2.15 5.20 11.10
N LEU A 56 -0.98 4.73 10.62
CA LEU A 56 0.32 5.17 11.11
C LEU A 56 0.69 6.58 10.63
N PHE A 57 -0.01 7.08 9.62
CA PHE A 57 0.26 8.36 8.98
C PHE A 57 -0.96 9.30 9.09
N ASP A 58 -0.75 10.59 8.92
CA ASP A 58 -1.82 11.50 8.52
C ASP A 58 -2.13 11.25 7.03
N TRP A 59 -2.97 10.25 6.77
CA TRP A 59 -3.23 9.76 5.42
C TRP A 59 -3.89 10.80 4.52
N LYS A 60 -4.69 11.70 5.09
CA LYS A 60 -5.28 12.82 4.34
C LYS A 60 -4.20 13.76 3.81
N ARG A 61 -3.21 14.05 4.66
CA ARG A 61 -2.08 14.88 4.28
C ARG A 61 -1.20 14.17 3.23
N VAL A 62 -0.93 12.87 3.41
CA VAL A 62 -0.18 12.07 2.42
C VAL A 62 -0.84 12.14 1.04
N CYS A 63 -2.13 11.83 0.95
CA CYS A 63 -2.87 11.85 -0.32
C CYS A 63 -2.99 13.26 -0.95
N LYS A 64 -2.86 14.32 -0.15
CA LYS A 64 -2.87 15.71 -0.63
C LYS A 64 -1.51 16.14 -1.20
N GLU A 65 -0.41 15.70 -0.59
CA GLU A 65 0.92 16.19 -0.90
C GLU A 65 1.68 15.35 -1.92
N ILE A 66 1.34 14.07 -2.05
CA ILE A 66 1.94 13.14 -3.02
C ILE A 66 0.88 12.37 -3.79
N LYS A 67 1.26 11.87 -4.97
CA LYS A 67 0.38 11.01 -5.77
C LYS A 67 0.41 9.59 -5.20
N VAL A 68 -0.73 9.11 -4.69
CA VAL A 68 -0.88 7.73 -4.20
C VAL A 68 -1.61 6.89 -5.23
N ILE A 69 -1.05 5.74 -5.57
CA ILE A 69 -1.66 4.74 -6.44
C ILE A 69 -1.78 3.44 -5.66
N GLN A 70 -3.00 2.95 -5.53
CA GLN A 70 -3.31 1.74 -4.77
C GLN A 70 -3.93 0.67 -5.65
N PRO A 71 -3.14 -0.29 -6.14
CA PRO A 71 -3.67 -1.43 -6.88
C PRO A 71 -4.60 -2.29 -6.02
N LEU A 72 -5.75 -2.64 -6.57
CA LEU A 72 -6.77 -3.44 -5.90
C LEU A 72 -6.98 -4.77 -6.64
N PHE A 73 -7.10 -5.86 -5.88
CA PHE A 73 -7.18 -7.21 -6.42
C PHE A 73 -8.51 -7.86 -6.05
N TYR A 74 -9.30 -8.19 -7.07
CA TYR A 74 -10.64 -8.75 -6.90
C TYR A 74 -10.80 -10.09 -7.62
N VAL A 75 -11.58 -10.96 -7.03
CA VAL A 75 -12.04 -12.21 -7.66
C VAL A 75 -13.48 -12.04 -8.09
N ARG A 76 -13.77 -12.31 -9.36
CA ARG A 76 -15.13 -12.31 -9.90
C ARG A 76 -15.89 -13.53 -9.42
N GLN A 77 -16.98 -13.30 -8.74
CA GLN A 77 -17.85 -14.35 -8.24
C GLN A 77 -18.76 -14.88 -9.37
N LYS A 78 -19.39 -16.03 -9.16
CA LYS A 78 -20.32 -16.63 -10.12
C LYS A 78 -21.52 -15.75 -10.48
N ASP A 79 -21.91 -14.86 -9.58
CA ASP A 79 -22.97 -13.86 -9.76
C ASP A 79 -22.47 -12.55 -10.41
N GLY A 80 -21.22 -12.50 -10.86
CA GLY A 80 -20.60 -11.33 -11.49
C GLY A 80 -20.05 -10.28 -10.53
N ARG A 81 -20.35 -10.37 -9.23
CA ARG A 81 -19.82 -9.43 -8.23
C ARG A 81 -18.33 -9.61 -8.01
N LEU A 82 -17.64 -8.50 -7.74
CA LEU A 82 -16.23 -8.50 -7.38
C LEU A 82 -16.07 -8.60 -5.86
N LYS A 83 -15.21 -9.52 -5.43
CA LYS A 83 -14.90 -9.72 -4.01
C LYS A 83 -13.40 -9.72 -3.78
N MET A 84 -12.95 -8.90 -2.85
CA MET A 84 -11.57 -8.97 -2.37
C MET A 84 -11.43 -10.17 -1.43
N GLN A 85 -10.48 -11.05 -1.71
CA GLN A 85 -10.14 -12.18 -0.86
C GLN A 85 -8.76 -11.95 -0.25
N ALA A 86 -8.68 -11.94 1.08
CA ALA A 86 -7.47 -11.53 1.82
C ALA A 86 -6.21 -12.32 1.43
N VAL A 87 -6.35 -13.63 1.25
CA VAL A 87 -5.23 -14.51 0.86
C VAL A 87 -4.69 -14.12 -0.52
N TRP A 88 -5.57 -13.97 -1.50
CA TRP A 88 -5.20 -13.57 -2.85
C TRP A 88 -4.63 -12.15 -2.89
N ALA A 89 -5.28 -11.21 -2.20
CA ALA A 89 -4.80 -9.84 -2.14
C ALA A 89 -3.38 -9.75 -1.57
N LYS A 90 -3.09 -10.53 -0.52
CA LYS A 90 -1.74 -10.59 0.07
C LYS A 90 -0.71 -11.14 -0.94
N SER A 91 -1.02 -12.26 -1.60
CA SER A 91 -0.14 -12.88 -2.60
C SER A 91 0.11 -11.96 -3.80
N CYS A 92 -0.95 -11.33 -4.33
CA CYS A 92 -0.86 -10.39 -5.46
C CYS A 92 -0.01 -9.16 -5.11
N ARG A 93 -0.17 -8.58 -3.92
CA ARG A 93 0.66 -7.45 -3.47
C ARG A 93 2.13 -7.83 -3.43
N GLY A 94 2.47 -8.98 -2.86
CA GLY A 94 3.85 -9.48 -2.84
C GLY A 94 4.41 -9.76 -4.23
N ALA A 95 3.60 -10.35 -5.12
CA ALA A 95 3.99 -10.57 -6.51
C ALA A 95 4.20 -9.25 -7.28
N MET A 96 3.35 -8.25 -7.04
CA MET A 96 3.48 -6.93 -7.67
C MET A 96 4.73 -6.19 -7.20
N VAL A 97 5.07 -6.23 -5.91
CA VAL A 97 6.34 -5.68 -5.41
C VAL A 97 7.51 -6.30 -6.16
N ARG A 98 7.53 -7.62 -6.28
CA ARG A 98 8.60 -8.33 -7.02
C ARG A 98 8.62 -7.94 -8.49
N TYR A 99 7.47 -7.80 -9.13
CA TYR A 99 7.34 -7.37 -10.52
C TYR A 99 7.92 -5.98 -10.75
N ILE A 100 7.57 -5.02 -9.88
CA ILE A 100 8.10 -3.64 -9.93
C ILE A 100 9.62 -3.64 -9.83
N LEU A 101 10.16 -4.34 -8.84
CA LEU A 101 11.61 -4.36 -8.59
C LEU A 101 12.39 -5.09 -9.71
N ASN A 102 11.90 -6.24 -10.17
CA ASN A 102 12.59 -7.04 -11.18
C ASN A 102 12.59 -6.36 -12.56
N ASN A 103 11.55 -5.61 -12.88
CA ASN A 103 11.42 -4.91 -14.15
C ASN A 103 11.86 -3.44 -14.07
N GLN A 104 12.27 -2.97 -12.89
CA GLN A 104 12.70 -1.59 -12.67
C GLN A 104 11.70 -0.57 -13.26
N LEU A 105 10.42 -0.74 -12.93
CA LEU A 105 9.36 0.10 -13.48
C LEU A 105 9.60 1.57 -13.13
N LEU A 106 9.44 2.44 -14.11
CA LEU A 106 9.66 3.88 -13.98
C LEU A 106 8.35 4.66 -13.92
N THR A 107 7.26 4.09 -14.43
CA THR A 107 5.95 4.76 -14.48
C THR A 107 4.83 3.86 -13.97
N PRO A 108 3.78 4.44 -13.37
CA PRO A 108 2.63 3.68 -12.88
C PRO A 108 1.86 2.96 -13.99
N GLU A 109 1.89 3.46 -15.22
CA GLU A 109 1.22 2.87 -16.38
C GLU A 109 1.77 1.48 -16.71
N GLU A 110 3.03 1.23 -16.40
CA GLU A 110 3.67 -0.08 -16.61
C GLU A 110 3.10 -1.18 -15.69
N LEU A 111 2.37 -0.81 -14.62
CA LEU A 111 1.64 -1.75 -13.79
C LEU A 111 0.54 -2.49 -14.56
N ALA A 112 0.02 -1.90 -15.65
CA ALA A 112 -1.03 -2.50 -16.46
C ALA A 112 -0.61 -3.83 -17.12
N ALA A 113 0.68 -4.05 -17.31
CA ALA A 113 1.21 -5.31 -17.86
C ALA A 113 1.40 -6.40 -16.80
N PHE A 114 1.16 -6.10 -15.52
CA PHE A 114 1.23 -7.11 -14.45
C PHE A 114 0.14 -8.17 -14.61
N SER A 115 0.55 -9.43 -14.52
CA SER A 115 -0.36 -10.56 -14.36
C SER A 115 0.21 -11.54 -13.34
N TYR A 116 -0.68 -12.15 -12.56
CA TYR A 116 -0.31 -13.15 -11.55
C TYR A 116 -1.49 -14.05 -11.22
N GLU A 117 -1.32 -15.37 -11.37
CA GLU A 117 -2.35 -16.36 -11.02
C GLU A 117 -3.75 -16.05 -11.60
N GLY A 118 -3.79 -15.54 -12.83
CA GLY A 118 -5.02 -15.16 -13.52
C GLY A 118 -5.57 -13.78 -13.16
N PHE A 119 -4.92 -13.03 -12.27
CA PHE A 119 -5.24 -11.62 -12.08
C PHE A 119 -4.62 -10.80 -13.19
N GLU A 120 -5.44 -10.03 -13.87
CA GLU A 120 -5.06 -9.14 -14.96
C GLU A 120 -5.68 -7.75 -14.79
N TYR A 121 -5.03 -6.76 -15.38
CA TYR A 121 -5.51 -5.38 -15.33
C TYR A 121 -6.86 -5.22 -16.02
N ALA A 122 -7.80 -4.60 -15.34
CA ALA A 122 -9.16 -4.34 -15.83
C ALA A 122 -9.43 -2.82 -15.87
N PRO A 123 -9.02 -2.13 -16.93
CA PRO A 123 -9.10 -0.66 -17.02
C PRO A 123 -10.53 -0.11 -16.93
N GLU A 124 -11.51 -0.90 -17.32
CA GLU A 124 -12.93 -0.54 -17.30
C GLU A 124 -13.54 -0.49 -15.89
N LEU A 125 -12.86 -1.06 -14.89
CA LEU A 125 -13.39 -1.22 -13.53
C LEU A 125 -12.78 -0.28 -12.51
N GLY A 126 -11.61 0.31 -12.83
CA GLY A 126 -10.85 1.10 -11.89
C GLY A 126 -10.69 2.55 -12.31
N GLU A 127 -10.08 3.31 -11.43
CA GLU A 127 -9.61 4.66 -11.66
C GLU A 127 -8.08 4.69 -11.69
N ALA A 128 -7.49 5.77 -12.20
CA ALA A 128 -6.04 5.91 -12.28
C ALA A 128 -5.33 5.76 -10.93
N ALA A 129 -5.96 6.24 -9.84
CA ALA A 129 -5.44 6.09 -8.48
C ALA A 129 -5.68 4.70 -7.88
N PHE A 130 -6.67 3.96 -8.39
CA PHE A 130 -7.07 2.63 -7.92
C PHE A 130 -7.19 1.65 -9.09
N PRO A 131 -6.06 1.28 -9.72
CA PRO A 131 -6.09 0.30 -10.80
C PRO A 131 -6.59 -1.06 -10.28
N HIS A 132 -7.55 -1.64 -10.98
CA HIS A 132 -8.17 -2.91 -10.63
C HIS A 132 -7.52 -4.07 -11.39
N PHE A 133 -7.20 -5.12 -10.66
CA PHE A 133 -6.75 -6.39 -11.20
C PHE A 133 -7.76 -7.46 -10.82
N VAL A 134 -8.28 -8.17 -11.80
CA VAL A 134 -9.42 -9.09 -11.63
C VAL A 134 -9.07 -10.47 -12.17
N ARG A 135 -9.47 -11.48 -11.42
CA ARG A 135 -9.42 -12.89 -11.79
C ARG A 135 -10.82 -13.47 -11.92
#